data_8d250c931beee76b42f6dc233ed067a4
#
_entry.id   8d250c931beee76b42f6dc233ed067a4
#
_cell.length_a   1.000
_cell.length_b   1.000
_cell.length_c   1.000
_cell.angle_alpha   90.00
_cell.angle_beta   90.00
_cell.angle_gamma   90.00
#
_symmetry.space_group_name_H-M   'P 1'
#
loop_
_entity.id
_entity.type
_entity.pdbx_description
1 polymer ?
#
loop_
_entity_poly.entity_id
_entity_poly.type
_entity_poly.pdbx_seq_one_letter_code
_entity_poly.pdbx_strand_id
1 'polypeptide(L)'
;MAAKPTIFTVFDIETTLKKRIAFDIAWKSVDRAGRVYGQGSYIVREAFQHDVPFFKEKLGLYFDDAYLHRIKPASILDIRAAFSNQVRDLQNLGHRVILAAYNSAFDAKYLPETLKMLTGNPDARWCDTKVELMDIWDYWGESVPRHYAKSAAASDSGRYVSTSAESAYRYEFVKPDFEEYHRAWHDVEIESEILLRALSRKKKMYVVKSPADLVGAVWKKINTRIGIDGKTVLPQAVKA
;
A
#
# COMPACT_ATOMS: atom_id res chain seq x y z
N MET A 1 -12.37 20.86 22.94
CA MET A 1 -12.81 19.74 22.09
C MET A 1 -11.70 18.70 22.02
N ALA A 2 -12.00 17.41 22.16
CA ALA A 2 -11.00 16.37 21.99
C ALA A 2 -10.48 16.38 20.54
N ALA A 3 -9.17 16.16 20.36
CA ALA A 3 -8.58 16.07 19.03
C ALA A 3 -9.18 14.87 18.28
N LYS A 4 -9.57 15.09 17.01
CA LYS A 4 -10.10 14.01 16.18
C LYS A 4 -8.99 12.99 15.88
N PRO A 5 -9.32 11.68 15.75
CA PRO A 5 -8.31 10.66 15.47
C PRO A 5 -7.64 10.90 14.12
N THR A 6 -6.39 10.52 14.03
CA THR A 6 -5.70 10.36 12.74
C THR A 6 -6.24 9.12 12.05
N ILE A 7 -6.58 9.25 10.78
CA ILE A 7 -7.04 8.17 9.92
C ILE A 7 -5.92 7.77 8.98
N PHE A 8 -5.66 6.47 8.88
CA PHE A 8 -4.74 5.89 7.93
C PHE A 8 -5.55 5.27 6.80
N THR A 9 -5.35 5.76 5.59
CA THR A 9 -5.94 5.15 4.38
C THR A 9 -4.88 4.24 3.78
N VAL A 10 -4.92 2.97 4.16
CA VAL A 10 -4.05 1.93 3.58
C VAL A 10 -4.57 1.62 2.20
N PHE A 11 -3.68 1.58 1.21
CA PHE A 11 -4.02 1.29 -0.17
C PHE A 11 -2.95 0.45 -0.83
N ASP A 12 -3.37 -0.38 -1.75
CA ASP A 12 -2.53 -1.26 -2.55
C ASP A 12 -3.02 -1.34 -3.99
N ILE A 13 -2.10 -1.63 -4.91
CA ILE A 13 -2.40 -1.82 -6.33
C ILE A 13 -1.71 -3.05 -6.89
N GLU A 14 -2.43 -3.78 -7.72
CA GLU A 14 -1.84 -4.78 -8.60
C GLU A 14 -1.62 -4.22 -10.00
N THR A 15 -0.47 -4.53 -10.60
CA THR A 15 -0.10 -4.00 -11.92
C THR A 15 0.14 -5.08 -12.94
N THR A 16 -0.10 -4.75 -14.23
CA THR A 16 0.30 -5.61 -15.34
C THR A 16 1.83 -5.74 -15.40
N LEU A 17 2.33 -6.88 -15.90
CA LEU A 17 3.77 -7.17 -15.88
C LEU A 17 4.61 -6.21 -16.72
N LYS A 18 4.20 -5.97 -17.98
CA LYS A 18 5.02 -5.23 -18.94
C LYS A 18 4.89 -3.72 -18.82
N LYS A 19 3.65 -3.22 -18.75
CA LYS A 19 3.37 -1.78 -18.77
C LYS A 19 3.19 -1.18 -17.37
N ARG A 20 3.13 -2.02 -16.34
CA ARG A 20 2.89 -1.59 -14.95
C ARG A 20 1.64 -0.73 -14.81
N ILE A 21 0.57 -1.11 -15.52
CA ILE A 21 -0.74 -0.47 -15.42
C ILE A 21 -1.44 -1.02 -14.20
N ALA A 22 -1.84 -0.19 -13.26
CA ALA A 22 -2.67 -0.59 -12.13
C ALA A 22 -4.03 -1.08 -12.65
N PHE A 23 -4.41 -2.32 -12.30
CA PHE A 23 -5.66 -2.93 -12.73
C PHE A 23 -6.55 -3.37 -11.58
N ASP A 24 -6.00 -3.70 -10.42
CA ASP A 24 -6.71 -3.95 -9.18
C ASP A 24 -6.26 -2.88 -8.18
N ILE A 25 -7.21 -2.18 -7.58
CA ILE A 25 -6.96 -1.06 -6.70
C ILE A 25 -7.89 -1.20 -5.49
N ALA A 26 -7.29 -1.23 -4.30
CA ALA A 26 -8.06 -1.29 -3.07
C ALA A 26 -7.55 -0.30 -2.03
N TRP A 27 -8.43 0.05 -1.08
CA TRP A 27 -8.07 0.84 0.10
C TRP A 27 -9.00 0.60 1.27
N LYS A 28 -8.47 0.86 2.47
CA LYS A 28 -9.19 0.79 3.73
C LYS A 28 -8.72 1.91 4.65
N SER A 29 -9.65 2.73 5.11
CA SER A 29 -9.36 3.83 6.04
C SER A 29 -9.66 3.41 7.47
N VAL A 30 -8.64 3.43 8.32
CA VAL A 30 -8.74 2.99 9.72
C VAL A 30 -8.10 4.00 10.67
N ASP A 31 -8.59 4.07 11.92
CA ASP A 31 -7.88 4.76 13.00
C ASP A 31 -6.92 3.81 13.75
N ARG A 32 -6.20 4.33 14.75
CA ARG A 32 -5.28 3.54 15.57
C ARG A 32 -5.94 2.40 16.35
N ALA A 33 -7.24 2.48 16.57
CA ALA A 33 -8.01 1.44 17.25
C ALA A 33 -8.54 0.36 16.28
N GLY A 34 -8.27 0.51 14.98
CA GLY A 34 -8.76 -0.40 13.94
C GLY A 34 -10.21 -0.14 13.50
N ARG A 35 -10.81 0.98 13.95
CA ARG A 35 -12.14 1.35 13.50
C ARG A 35 -12.10 1.76 12.04
N VAL A 36 -12.97 1.16 11.23
CA VAL A 36 -13.06 1.43 9.78
C VAL A 36 -13.94 2.65 9.52
N TYR A 37 -13.45 3.56 8.68
CA TYR A 37 -14.13 4.80 8.27
C TYR A 37 -14.56 4.79 6.80
N GLY A 38 -14.06 3.84 6.01
CA GLY A 38 -14.42 3.64 4.62
C GLY A 38 -13.47 2.69 3.95
N GLN A 39 -13.88 2.13 2.82
CA GLN A 39 -13.11 1.18 2.04
C GLN A 39 -13.60 1.12 0.61
N GLY A 40 -12.74 0.65 -0.30
CA GLY A 40 -13.06 0.40 -1.69
C GLY A 40 -12.17 -0.67 -2.29
N SER A 41 -12.71 -1.43 -3.23
CA SER A 41 -11.97 -2.42 -4.01
C SER A 41 -12.54 -2.45 -5.41
N TYR A 42 -11.67 -2.24 -6.41
CA TYR A 42 -12.09 -2.02 -7.79
C TYR A 42 -11.13 -2.66 -8.78
N ILE A 43 -11.70 -3.14 -9.88
CA ILE A 43 -10.94 -3.51 -11.08
C ILE A 43 -11.06 -2.38 -12.10
N VAL A 44 -9.93 -1.92 -12.62
CA VAL A 44 -9.85 -0.88 -13.64
C VAL A 44 -10.26 -1.45 -15.00
N ARG A 45 -11.45 -1.05 -15.48
CA ARG A 45 -12.05 -1.59 -16.69
C ARG A 45 -11.18 -1.37 -17.93
N GLU A 46 -10.58 -0.19 -18.06
CA GLU A 46 -9.75 0.18 -19.20
C GLU A 46 -8.44 -0.59 -19.27
N ALA A 47 -7.92 -1.05 -18.14
CA ALA A 47 -6.66 -1.79 -18.07
C ALA A 47 -6.72 -3.08 -18.91
N PHE A 48 -7.88 -3.73 -19.00
CA PHE A 48 -8.07 -4.97 -19.76
C PHE A 48 -7.82 -4.81 -21.26
N GLN A 49 -8.01 -3.60 -21.81
CA GLN A 49 -7.77 -3.31 -23.21
C GLN A 49 -6.28 -3.18 -23.57
N HIS A 50 -5.43 -2.97 -22.57
CA HIS A 50 -4.01 -2.69 -22.76
C HIS A 50 -3.09 -3.90 -22.65
N ASP A 51 -3.53 -4.99 -22.02
CA ASP A 51 -2.71 -6.20 -21.86
C ASP A 51 -3.58 -7.47 -21.86
N VAL A 52 -4.26 -7.71 -22.98
CA VAL A 52 -5.16 -8.86 -23.17
C VAL A 52 -4.49 -10.22 -22.86
N PRO A 53 -3.22 -10.49 -23.28
CA PRO A 53 -2.58 -11.75 -22.95
C PRO A 53 -2.42 -11.98 -21.44
N PHE A 54 -2.00 -10.94 -20.71
CA PHE A 54 -1.85 -10.98 -19.25
C PHE A 54 -3.18 -11.35 -18.58
N PHE A 55 -4.27 -10.73 -19.00
CA PHE A 55 -5.57 -10.97 -18.41
C PHE A 55 -6.16 -12.34 -18.74
N LYS A 56 -5.84 -12.94 -19.89
CA LYS A 56 -6.26 -14.32 -20.21
C LYS A 56 -5.70 -15.33 -19.21
N GLU A 57 -4.50 -15.11 -18.70
CA GLU A 57 -3.88 -15.98 -17.70
C GLU A 57 -4.38 -15.70 -16.28
N LYS A 58 -4.60 -14.43 -15.95
CA LYS A 58 -4.97 -13.99 -14.59
C LYS A 58 -6.48 -13.98 -14.33
N LEU A 59 -7.32 -13.86 -15.36
CA LEU A 59 -8.79 -13.77 -15.20
C LEU A 59 -9.38 -14.91 -14.38
N GLY A 60 -8.85 -16.14 -14.52
CA GLY A 60 -9.31 -17.29 -13.75
C GLY A 60 -9.18 -17.10 -12.23
N LEU A 61 -8.21 -16.33 -11.78
CA LEU A 61 -7.98 -16.03 -10.36
C LEU A 61 -8.94 -14.96 -9.81
N TYR A 62 -9.48 -14.10 -10.70
CA TYR A 62 -10.39 -13.01 -10.32
C TYR A 62 -11.87 -13.40 -10.44
N PHE A 63 -12.18 -14.54 -11.04
CA PHE A 63 -13.54 -15.08 -11.16
C PHE A 63 -13.95 -16.01 -10.02
N ASP A 64 -13.18 -16.09 -8.95
CA ASP A 64 -13.64 -16.76 -7.74
C ASP A 64 -14.87 -16.02 -7.20
N ASP A 65 -16.01 -16.71 -7.14
CA ASP A 65 -17.30 -16.12 -6.75
C ASP A 65 -17.26 -15.38 -5.42
N ALA A 66 -16.46 -15.87 -4.46
CA ALA A 66 -16.30 -15.23 -3.16
C ALA A 66 -15.60 -13.86 -3.26
N TYR A 67 -14.69 -13.71 -4.23
CA TYR A 67 -13.94 -12.48 -4.42
C TYR A 67 -14.70 -11.45 -5.27
N LEU A 68 -15.39 -11.88 -6.33
CA LEU A 68 -16.18 -11.02 -7.22
C LEU A 68 -17.25 -10.20 -6.50
N HIS A 69 -17.82 -10.72 -5.42
CA HIS A 69 -18.79 -9.97 -4.61
C HIS A 69 -18.19 -8.76 -3.90
N ARG A 70 -16.87 -8.68 -3.78
CA ARG A 70 -16.15 -7.59 -3.10
C ARG A 70 -15.51 -6.59 -4.07
N ILE A 71 -15.35 -6.96 -5.34
CA ILE A 71 -14.69 -6.14 -6.35
C ILE A 71 -15.72 -5.57 -7.32
N LYS A 72 -15.56 -4.29 -7.65
CA LYS A 72 -16.42 -3.57 -8.60
C LYS A 72 -15.62 -3.16 -9.84
N PRO A 73 -15.96 -3.62 -11.05
CA PRO A 73 -15.42 -3.06 -12.26
C PRO A 73 -15.86 -1.60 -12.41
N ALA A 74 -14.90 -0.68 -12.54
CA ALA A 74 -15.18 0.74 -12.71
C ALA A 74 -14.15 1.39 -13.64
N SER A 75 -14.47 2.59 -14.14
CA SER A 75 -13.49 3.38 -14.86
C SER A 75 -12.41 3.91 -13.90
N ILE A 76 -11.21 4.16 -14.41
CA ILE A 76 -10.13 4.74 -13.60
C ILE A 76 -10.54 6.09 -13.00
N LEU A 77 -11.36 6.86 -13.70
CA LEU A 77 -11.86 8.15 -13.21
C LEU A 77 -12.86 7.98 -12.06
N ASP A 78 -13.76 6.99 -12.13
CA ASP A 78 -14.71 6.70 -11.06
C ASP A 78 -13.98 6.20 -9.81
N ILE A 79 -12.97 5.34 -9.98
CA ILE A 79 -12.15 4.82 -8.88
C ILE A 79 -11.40 5.98 -8.20
N ARG A 80 -10.74 6.82 -9.01
CA ARG A 80 -10.05 8.01 -8.52
C ARG A 80 -11.02 8.94 -7.76
N ALA A 81 -12.20 9.17 -8.31
CA ALA A 81 -13.20 10.03 -7.67
C ALA A 81 -13.66 9.44 -6.32
N ALA A 82 -13.93 8.14 -6.26
CA ALA A 82 -14.32 7.46 -5.02
C ALA A 82 -13.22 7.58 -3.95
N PHE A 83 -11.96 7.33 -4.30
CA PHE A 83 -10.82 7.45 -3.40
C PHE A 83 -10.63 8.89 -2.91
N SER A 84 -10.53 9.84 -3.85
CA SER A 84 -10.28 11.24 -3.54
C SER A 84 -11.41 11.89 -2.73
N ASN A 85 -12.66 11.52 -3.03
CA ASN A 85 -13.81 11.97 -2.25
C ASN A 85 -13.76 11.47 -0.81
N GLN A 86 -13.47 10.17 -0.61
CA GLN A 86 -13.35 9.62 0.74
C GLN A 86 -12.26 10.34 1.56
N VAL A 87 -11.09 10.57 0.97
CA VAL A 87 -10.00 11.30 1.63
C VAL A 87 -10.44 12.73 2.00
N ARG A 88 -11.05 13.44 1.05
CA ARG A 88 -11.54 14.81 1.26
C ARG A 88 -12.62 14.89 2.33
N ASP A 89 -13.56 13.94 2.33
CA ASP A 89 -14.67 13.93 3.30
C ASP A 89 -14.14 13.71 4.72
N LEU A 90 -13.17 12.83 4.90
CA LEU A 90 -12.50 12.63 6.18
C LEU A 90 -11.75 13.90 6.64
N GLN A 91 -11.06 14.59 5.71
CA GLN A 91 -10.39 15.86 6.01
C GLN A 91 -11.40 16.97 6.36
N ASN A 92 -12.52 17.07 5.63
CA ASN A 92 -13.60 18.04 5.92
C ASN A 92 -14.25 17.78 7.29
N LEU A 93 -14.31 16.53 7.72
CA LEU A 93 -14.71 16.18 9.08
C LEU A 93 -13.64 16.55 10.13
N GLY A 94 -12.48 17.10 9.71
CA GLY A 94 -11.40 17.56 10.57
C GLY A 94 -10.46 16.44 11.02
N HIS A 95 -10.45 15.29 10.36
CA HIS A 95 -9.45 14.24 10.59
C HIS A 95 -8.13 14.59 9.88
N ARG A 96 -7.02 14.26 10.51
CA ARG A 96 -5.73 14.15 9.81
C ARG A 96 -5.75 12.83 9.04
N VAL A 97 -5.62 12.88 7.72
CA VAL A 97 -5.58 11.69 6.87
C VAL A 97 -4.15 11.45 6.40
N ILE A 98 -3.66 10.23 6.61
CA ILE A 98 -2.37 9.75 6.16
C ILE A 98 -2.62 8.58 5.20
N LEU A 99 -2.14 8.69 3.96
CA LEU A 99 -2.11 7.55 3.06
C LEU A 99 -0.98 6.61 3.51
N ALA A 100 -1.19 5.30 3.40
CA ALA A 100 -0.21 4.32 3.80
C ALA A 100 -0.22 3.14 2.81
N ALA A 101 0.96 2.62 2.47
CA ALA A 101 1.09 1.41 1.65
C ALA A 101 2.35 0.65 2.05
N TYR A 102 2.36 -0.65 1.85
CA TYR A 102 3.54 -1.48 2.04
C TYR A 102 4.43 -1.36 0.80
N ASN A 103 5.63 -0.76 0.95
CA ASN A 103 6.43 -0.33 -0.19
C ASN A 103 5.78 0.81 -1.02
N SER A 104 5.33 1.82 -0.31
CA SER A 104 4.55 2.96 -0.84
C SER A 104 5.14 3.64 -2.07
N ALA A 105 6.45 3.51 -2.31
CA ALA A 105 7.11 4.04 -3.50
C ALA A 105 6.61 3.41 -4.81
N PHE A 106 6.18 2.14 -4.75
CA PHE A 106 5.62 1.44 -5.90
C PHE A 106 4.23 2.00 -6.23
N ASP A 107 3.34 1.99 -5.26
CA ASP A 107 1.94 2.41 -5.43
C ASP A 107 1.83 3.89 -5.79
N ALA A 108 2.57 4.73 -5.08
CA ALA A 108 2.62 6.17 -5.32
C ALA A 108 3.18 6.53 -6.70
N LYS A 109 3.97 5.67 -7.32
CA LYS A 109 4.46 5.84 -8.68
C LYS A 109 3.42 5.41 -9.71
N TYR A 110 2.99 4.14 -9.62
CA TYR A 110 2.24 3.53 -10.73
C TYR A 110 0.77 3.92 -10.76
N LEU A 111 0.19 4.29 -9.63
CA LEU A 111 -1.20 4.73 -9.58
C LEU A 111 -1.45 6.02 -10.38
N PRO A 112 -0.69 7.12 -10.17
CA PRO A 112 -0.81 8.32 -11.01
C PRO A 112 -0.38 8.10 -12.46
N GLU A 113 0.66 7.29 -12.71
CA GLU A 113 1.10 6.98 -14.07
C GLU A 113 0.00 6.27 -14.85
N THR A 114 -0.70 5.32 -14.22
CA THR A 114 -1.87 4.64 -14.81
C THR A 114 -2.97 5.64 -15.14
N LEU A 115 -3.31 6.53 -14.21
CA LEU A 115 -4.33 7.55 -14.43
C LEU A 115 -3.99 8.43 -15.64
N LYS A 116 -2.77 8.94 -15.73
CA LYS A 116 -2.30 9.76 -16.83
C LYS A 116 -2.38 9.03 -18.17
N MET A 117 -1.92 7.78 -18.18
CA MET A 117 -1.92 6.97 -19.39
C MET A 117 -3.33 6.65 -19.89
N LEU A 118 -4.24 6.24 -18.99
CA LEU A 118 -5.59 5.85 -19.37
C LEU A 118 -6.49 7.04 -19.70
N THR A 119 -6.21 8.22 -19.16
CA THR A 119 -6.97 9.45 -19.43
C THR A 119 -6.37 10.32 -20.53
N GLY A 120 -5.11 10.09 -20.91
CA GLY A 120 -4.37 10.98 -21.82
C GLY A 120 -4.06 12.36 -21.23
N ASN A 121 -4.29 12.56 -19.92
CA ASN A 121 -4.04 13.83 -19.24
C ASN A 121 -2.73 13.75 -18.43
N PRO A 122 -1.65 14.41 -18.86
CA PRO A 122 -0.35 14.39 -18.19
C PRO A 122 -0.37 15.07 -16.79
N ASP A 123 -1.34 15.95 -16.56
CA ASP A 123 -1.50 16.69 -15.32
C ASP A 123 -2.47 16.02 -14.34
N ALA A 124 -3.00 14.85 -14.69
CA ALA A 124 -3.93 14.13 -13.83
C ALA A 124 -3.29 13.75 -12.49
N ARG A 125 -4.01 14.02 -11.40
CA ARG A 125 -3.59 13.74 -10.01
C ARG A 125 -4.52 12.72 -9.40
N TRP A 126 -3.96 11.84 -8.57
CA TRP A 126 -4.78 10.85 -7.88
C TRP A 126 -5.64 11.45 -6.78
N CYS A 127 -5.08 12.34 -5.99
CA CYS A 127 -5.82 13.09 -4.96
C CYS A 127 -5.95 14.56 -5.34
N ASP A 128 -7.12 15.14 -5.04
CA ASP A 128 -7.38 16.58 -5.23
C ASP A 128 -6.90 17.42 -4.05
N THR A 129 -6.62 16.80 -2.90
CA THR A 129 -6.18 17.46 -1.68
C THR A 129 -4.76 17.06 -1.31
N LYS A 130 -4.10 17.90 -0.51
CA LYS A 130 -2.80 17.55 0.07
C LYS A 130 -2.96 16.40 1.05
N VAL A 131 -2.11 15.40 0.90
CA VAL A 131 -2.06 14.22 1.76
C VAL A 131 -0.64 13.98 2.27
N GLU A 132 -0.54 13.32 3.40
CA GLU A 132 0.72 12.77 3.92
C GLU A 132 0.78 11.30 3.50
N LEU A 133 1.97 10.76 3.27
CA LEU A 133 2.16 9.35 2.93
C LEU A 133 3.10 8.69 3.93
N MET A 134 2.78 7.47 4.30
CA MET A 134 3.56 6.60 5.18
C MET A 134 3.94 5.34 4.43
N ASP A 135 5.19 4.92 4.54
CA ASP A 135 5.63 3.59 4.15
C ASP A 135 5.45 2.63 5.32
N ILE A 136 4.55 1.65 5.17
CA ILE A 136 4.24 0.67 6.21
C ILE A 136 5.47 -0.21 6.48
N TRP A 137 6.18 -0.60 5.42
CA TRP A 137 7.37 -1.44 5.54
C TRP A 137 8.45 -0.78 6.40
N ASP A 138 8.80 0.49 6.08
CA ASP A 138 9.80 1.23 6.85
C ASP A 138 9.35 1.42 8.31
N TYR A 139 8.09 1.81 8.50
CA TYR A 139 7.54 2.04 9.83
C TYR A 139 7.47 0.76 10.68
N TRP A 140 7.03 -0.35 10.09
CA TRP A 140 7.03 -1.66 10.73
C TRP A 140 8.46 -2.13 11.00
N GLY A 141 9.35 -2.05 9.99
CA GLY A 141 10.75 -2.48 10.08
C GLY A 141 11.50 -1.81 11.23
N GLU A 142 11.23 -0.53 11.50
CA GLU A 142 11.79 0.17 12.66
C GLU A 142 11.19 -0.28 14.02
N SER A 143 10.00 -0.90 14.00
CA SER A 143 9.30 -1.38 15.19
C SER A 143 9.56 -2.83 15.53
N VAL A 144 10.15 -3.58 14.62
CA VAL A 144 10.35 -5.02 14.71
C VAL A 144 11.30 -5.37 15.88
N PRO A 145 10.93 -6.32 16.74
CA PRO A 145 11.83 -6.84 17.75
C PRO A 145 13.06 -7.53 17.13
N ARG A 146 14.23 -7.39 17.78
CA ARG A 146 15.50 -7.97 17.28
C ARG A 146 15.44 -9.48 17.03
N HIS A 147 14.52 -10.20 17.68
CA HIS A 147 14.38 -11.65 17.50
C HIS A 147 13.70 -12.04 16.19
N TYR A 148 13.06 -11.09 15.47
CA TYR A 148 12.51 -11.34 14.14
C TYR A 148 13.55 -11.96 13.18
N ALA A 149 14.76 -11.42 13.16
CA ALA A 149 15.83 -11.91 12.32
C ALA A 149 16.18 -13.39 12.57
N LYS A 150 15.89 -13.92 13.75
CA LYS A 150 16.13 -15.32 14.12
C LYS A 150 15.01 -16.27 13.67
N SER A 151 13.83 -15.73 13.43
CA SER A 151 12.62 -16.49 13.09
C SER A 151 12.21 -16.34 11.62
N ALA A 152 12.74 -15.33 10.93
CA ALA A 152 12.38 -15.04 9.55
C ALA A 152 13.23 -15.82 8.54
N ALA A 153 12.62 -16.14 7.40
CA ALA A 153 13.35 -16.73 6.28
C ALA A 153 14.40 -15.74 5.73
N ALA A 154 15.53 -16.26 5.29
CA ALA A 154 16.50 -15.45 4.59
C ALA A 154 15.93 -14.95 3.26
N SER A 155 16.28 -13.72 2.85
CA SER A 155 16.01 -13.24 1.51
C SER A 155 16.78 -14.07 0.47
N ASP A 156 16.38 -13.98 -0.80
CA ASP A 156 17.04 -14.69 -1.92
C ASP A 156 18.55 -14.47 -1.98
N SER A 157 19.03 -13.31 -1.51
CA SER A 157 20.46 -13.01 -1.43
C SER A 157 21.19 -13.70 -0.27
N GLY A 158 20.48 -14.31 0.67
CA GLY A 158 21.01 -14.90 1.90
C GLY A 158 21.64 -13.89 2.88
N ARG A 159 21.61 -12.59 2.57
CA ARG A 159 22.24 -11.53 3.40
C ARG A 159 21.27 -10.84 4.35
N TYR A 160 20.00 -10.87 4.03
CA TYR A 160 18.95 -10.18 4.77
C TYR A 160 17.80 -11.15 5.06
N VAL A 161 16.99 -10.83 6.03
CA VAL A 161 15.75 -11.55 6.26
C VAL A 161 14.66 -11.02 5.31
N SER A 162 13.72 -11.90 4.93
CA SER A 162 12.56 -11.47 4.17
C SER A 162 11.72 -10.50 5.01
N THR A 163 11.35 -9.37 4.41
CA THR A 163 10.50 -8.34 5.02
C THR A 163 9.31 -8.04 4.12
N SER A 164 8.88 -9.00 3.27
CA SER A 164 7.63 -8.88 2.51
C SER A 164 6.43 -8.75 3.46
N ALA A 165 5.30 -8.25 2.96
CA ALA A 165 4.07 -8.15 3.76
C ALA A 165 3.66 -9.53 4.30
N GLU A 166 3.76 -10.58 3.48
CA GLU A 166 3.55 -11.97 3.88
C GLU A 166 4.45 -12.39 5.06
N SER A 167 5.76 -12.14 4.95
CA SER A 167 6.71 -12.51 6.01
C SER A 167 6.46 -11.74 7.31
N ALA A 168 6.13 -10.46 7.19
CA ALA A 168 5.77 -9.62 8.32
C ALA A 168 4.48 -10.11 8.99
N TYR A 169 3.49 -10.46 8.19
CA TYR A 169 2.21 -10.96 8.67
C TYR A 169 2.34 -12.31 9.37
N ARG A 170 3.07 -13.26 8.76
CA ARG A 170 3.38 -14.56 9.37
C ARG A 170 3.98 -14.41 10.77
N TYR A 171 4.93 -13.50 10.90
CA TYR A 171 5.59 -13.22 12.17
C TYR A 171 4.68 -12.57 13.18
N GLU A 172 3.97 -11.50 12.79
CA GLU A 172 3.16 -10.68 13.70
C GLU A 172 1.97 -11.44 14.28
N PHE A 173 1.41 -12.36 13.50
CA PHE A 173 0.18 -13.07 13.84
C PHE A 173 0.40 -14.57 14.10
N VAL A 174 1.68 -15.02 14.13
CA VAL A 174 2.05 -16.41 14.39
C VAL A 174 1.33 -17.37 13.42
N LYS A 175 1.32 -17.01 12.14
CA LYS A 175 0.68 -17.78 11.06
C LYS A 175 1.72 -18.25 10.04
N PRO A 176 2.55 -19.28 10.35
CA PRO A 176 3.67 -19.68 9.50
C PRO A 176 3.24 -20.13 8.10
N ASP A 177 2.04 -20.69 7.98
CA ASP A 177 1.50 -21.23 6.72
C ASP A 177 0.66 -20.22 5.94
N PHE A 178 0.66 -18.95 6.33
CA PHE A 178 -0.07 -17.92 5.61
C PHE A 178 0.60 -17.65 4.25
N GLU A 179 -0.20 -17.60 3.19
CA GLU A 179 0.22 -17.24 1.84
C GLU A 179 -0.54 -16.01 1.38
N GLU A 180 0.20 -15.07 0.81
CA GLU A 180 -0.35 -13.83 0.24
C GLU A 180 -1.02 -14.13 -1.11
N TYR A 181 -2.25 -13.66 -1.29
CA TYR A 181 -3.00 -13.91 -2.52
C TYR A 181 -2.63 -12.98 -3.67
N HIS A 182 -1.81 -11.96 -3.44
CA HIS A 182 -1.46 -10.92 -4.42
C HIS A 182 -2.69 -10.31 -5.10
N ARG A 183 -3.59 -9.82 -4.29
CA ARG A 183 -4.80 -9.12 -4.69
C ARG A 183 -4.96 -7.88 -3.81
N ALA A 184 -5.12 -6.73 -4.43
CA ALA A 184 -5.10 -5.45 -3.73
C ALA A 184 -5.99 -5.39 -2.48
N TRP A 185 -7.18 -6.01 -2.51
CA TRP A 185 -8.04 -6.04 -1.31
C TRP A 185 -7.45 -6.87 -0.16
N HIS A 186 -6.95 -8.07 -0.46
CA HIS A 186 -6.35 -8.93 0.56
C HIS A 186 -5.10 -8.30 1.14
N ASP A 187 -4.30 -7.67 0.26
CA ASP A 187 -3.05 -7.05 0.65
C ASP A 187 -3.33 -5.83 1.54
N VAL A 188 -4.32 -5.01 1.21
CA VAL A 188 -4.80 -3.93 2.09
C VAL A 188 -5.26 -4.43 3.47
N GLU A 189 -5.91 -5.59 3.55
CA GLU A 189 -6.35 -6.16 4.83
C GLU A 189 -5.15 -6.51 5.70
N ILE A 190 -4.19 -7.30 5.18
CA ILE A 190 -3.00 -7.70 5.95
C ILE A 190 -2.08 -6.53 6.28
N GLU A 191 -1.91 -5.60 5.33
CA GLU A 191 -1.11 -4.40 5.54
C GLU A 191 -1.72 -3.47 6.60
N SER A 192 -3.05 -3.34 6.62
CA SER A 192 -3.75 -2.60 7.68
C SER A 192 -3.48 -3.22 9.06
N GLU A 193 -3.51 -4.55 9.18
CA GLU A 193 -3.23 -5.24 10.42
C GLU A 193 -1.75 -5.08 10.85
N ILE A 194 -0.80 -5.19 9.91
CA ILE A 194 0.62 -4.93 10.15
C ILE A 194 0.82 -3.49 10.66
N LEU A 195 0.20 -2.52 9.98
CA LEU A 195 0.25 -1.11 10.39
C LEU A 195 -0.28 -0.91 11.81
N LEU A 196 -1.45 -1.45 12.12
CA LEU A 196 -2.04 -1.33 13.46
C LEU A 196 -1.16 -1.95 14.53
N ARG A 197 -0.51 -3.08 14.24
CA ARG A 197 0.44 -3.72 15.14
C ARG A 197 1.68 -2.84 15.35
N ALA A 198 2.24 -2.26 14.30
CA ALA A 198 3.35 -1.33 14.39
C ALA A 198 2.97 -0.05 15.16
N LEU A 199 1.79 0.51 14.93
CA LEU A 199 1.25 1.67 15.64
C LEU A 199 1.04 1.40 17.13
N SER A 200 0.71 0.17 17.52
CA SER A 200 0.56 -0.20 18.93
C SER A 200 1.90 -0.16 19.70
N ARG A 201 3.02 -0.42 19.00
CA ARG A 201 4.38 -0.41 19.58
C ARG A 201 5.02 0.96 19.57
N LYS A 202 4.71 1.77 18.55
CA LYS A 202 5.31 3.09 18.35
C LYS A 202 4.32 4.21 18.56
N LYS A 203 4.72 5.19 19.37
CA LYS A 203 3.94 6.42 19.55
C LYS A 203 4.24 7.47 18.48
N LYS A 204 5.49 7.53 17.99
CA LYS A 204 5.94 8.52 17.01
C LYS A 204 5.74 7.97 15.59
N MET A 205 5.05 8.73 14.77
CA MET A 205 4.85 8.44 13.36
C MET A 205 5.87 9.19 12.52
N TYR A 206 6.48 8.49 11.59
CA TYR A 206 7.29 9.08 10.54
C TYR A 206 6.44 9.13 9.27
N VAL A 207 6.00 10.31 8.92
CA VAL A 207 5.31 10.56 7.65
C VAL A 207 6.21 11.41 6.78
N VAL A 208 6.33 11.04 5.53
CA VAL A 208 6.89 11.93 4.55
C VAL A 208 5.78 12.89 4.15
N LYS A 209 5.97 14.18 4.41
CA LYS A 209 5.09 15.20 3.87
C LYS A 209 5.23 15.12 2.35
N SER A 210 4.27 14.47 1.72
CA SER A 210 4.21 14.50 0.28
C SER A 210 3.98 15.94 -0.15
N PRO A 211 4.79 16.47 -1.07
CA PRO A 211 4.34 17.57 -1.88
C PRO A 211 3.04 17.13 -2.55
N ALA A 212 2.23 18.06 -2.95
CA ALA A 212 0.85 17.99 -3.39
C ALA A 212 0.49 16.90 -4.42
N ASP A 213 1.43 16.14 -4.83
CA ASP A 213 1.35 15.17 -5.91
C ASP A 213 1.83 13.83 -5.40
N LEU A 214 0.97 12.83 -5.37
CA LEU A 214 1.41 11.47 -5.60
C LEU A 214 2.05 11.38 -7.00
N VAL A 215 2.46 12.52 -7.54
CA VAL A 215 3.05 12.73 -8.85
C VAL A 215 4.43 13.31 -8.62
N GLY A 216 5.46 12.51 -8.89
CA GLY A 216 6.81 13.03 -9.04
C GLY A 216 7.57 13.37 -7.75
N ALA A 217 7.08 13.03 -6.59
CA ALA A 217 7.92 13.03 -5.40
C ALA A 217 8.99 11.95 -5.57
N VAL A 218 10.23 12.37 -5.71
CA VAL A 218 11.36 11.45 -5.63
C VAL A 218 11.43 10.97 -4.18
N TRP A 219 10.83 9.82 -3.93
CA TRP A 219 10.91 9.16 -2.64
C TRP A 219 12.35 8.79 -2.37
N LYS A 220 12.97 9.41 -1.39
CA LYS A 220 14.13 8.80 -0.74
C LYS A 220 13.59 7.64 0.10
N LYS A 221 13.47 6.47 -0.53
CA LYS A 221 13.23 5.22 0.17
C LYS A 221 14.35 5.07 1.19
N ILE A 222 14.04 5.18 2.46
CA ILE A 222 14.93 4.72 3.53
C ILE A 222 14.77 3.21 3.51
N ASN A 223 15.55 2.54 2.66
CA ASN A 223 15.59 1.07 2.61
C ASN A 223 16.21 0.55 3.91
N THR A 224 15.40 0.43 4.93
CA THR A 224 15.80 -0.19 6.18
C THR A 224 15.86 -1.69 5.93
N ARG A 225 17.07 -2.22 5.75
CA ARG A 225 17.29 -3.66 5.61
C ARG A 225 17.64 -4.24 6.97
N ILE A 226 17.03 -5.36 7.32
CA ILE A 226 17.37 -6.11 8.52
C ILE A 226 18.37 -7.18 8.13
N GLY A 227 19.60 -7.08 8.63
CA GLY A 227 20.63 -8.12 8.45
C GLY A 227 20.26 -9.41 9.17
N ILE A 228 20.86 -10.54 8.78
CA ILE A 228 20.66 -11.85 9.43
C ILE A 228 21.10 -11.81 10.90
N ASP A 229 21.98 -10.88 11.27
CA ASP A 229 22.42 -10.64 12.65
C ASP A 229 21.41 -9.81 13.48
N GLY A 230 20.27 -9.45 12.91
CA GLY A 230 19.22 -8.65 13.54
C GLY A 230 19.54 -7.17 13.65
N LYS A 231 20.62 -6.70 13.03
CA LYS A 231 20.94 -5.27 13.01
C LYS A 231 20.28 -4.60 11.81
N THR A 232 19.74 -3.43 12.05
CA THR A 232 19.22 -2.58 10.98
C THR A 232 20.39 -2.06 10.15
N VAL A 233 20.42 -2.42 8.88
CA VAL A 233 21.41 -1.90 7.94
C VAL A 233 20.76 -0.70 7.24
N LEU A 234 21.20 0.50 7.59
CA LEU A 234 20.84 1.69 6.83
C LEU A 234 21.48 1.59 5.43
N PRO A 235 20.77 1.90 4.34
CA PRO A 235 21.36 1.91 3.03
C PRO A 235 22.50 2.93 2.98
N GLN A 236 23.61 2.52 2.39
CA GLN A 236 24.61 3.50 1.96
C GLN A 236 23.91 4.46 1.00
N ALA A 237 23.98 5.75 1.29
CA ALA A 237 23.44 6.77 0.42
C ALA A 237 24.02 6.52 -0.99
N VAL A 238 23.15 6.20 -1.94
CA VAL A 238 23.55 6.16 -3.34
C VAL A 238 23.94 7.59 -3.67
N LYS A 239 25.23 7.79 -3.86
CA LYS A 239 25.74 9.07 -4.38
C LYS A 239 25.09 9.27 -5.74
N ALA A 240 24.31 10.36 -5.85
CA ALA A 240 23.73 10.83 -7.08
C ALA A 240 24.80 11.18 -8.10
#